data_60017e84dfc01c968c8259703eaf8dc8
#
_entry.id   60017e84dfc01c968c8259703eaf8dc8
#
_cell.length_a   1.000
_cell.length_b   1.000
_cell.length_c   1.000
_cell.angle_alpha   90.00
_cell.angle_beta   90.00
_cell.angle_gamma   90.00
#
_symmetry.space_group_name_H-M   'P 1'
#
loop_
_entity.id
_entity.type
_entity.pdbx_description
1 polymer ?
#
loop_
_entity_poly.entity_id
_entity_poly.type
_entity_poly.pdbx_seq_one_letter_code
_entity_poly.pdbx_strand_id
1 'polypeptide(L)'
;KAKIDTNVDAKYTAQDWEGFQELVSKSNLQDKDLILRVLSMYQDPEQRENEIKNISSVYKTLADEILPQLRRARLTANYDIIGRSDEEINEAFDTDAKVLSVEELLYAATLTNDKARQEAIFNKTVQLFPNDFRAYNNLGEMAFAAGDAAKAESYFKQAAAKNANAPEVNANLGLSELVKNNVAAAESYLGKATGANAANEALGNLYIKQGQYQRAVNAFGDAKTNSAAQAQILAKDYNKAKATLQAIANKDAMTDYLMAIVGARTNNASLVSSSIKSAIAKDPTLAAKAANDREFAKFA
;
A
#
# COMPACT_ATOMS: atom_id res chain seq x y z
N LYS A 1 1.21 12.84 -28.59
CA LYS A 1 1.45 12.18 -29.91
C LYS A 1 2.36 11.00 -29.65
N ALA A 2 1.84 9.77 -29.77
CA ALA A 2 2.64 8.56 -29.66
C ALA A 2 3.65 8.56 -30.81
N LYS A 3 4.95 8.42 -30.48
CA LYS A 3 6.00 8.17 -31.45
C LYS A 3 5.95 6.68 -31.74
N ILE A 4 5.37 6.29 -32.89
CA ILE A 4 5.32 4.91 -33.33
C ILE A 4 6.60 4.66 -34.10
N ASP A 5 7.49 3.86 -33.52
CA ASP A 5 8.64 3.29 -34.25
C ASP A 5 8.12 2.04 -34.97
N THR A 6 8.07 2.11 -36.30
CA THR A 6 7.51 1.03 -37.16
C THR A 6 8.58 0.04 -37.56
N ASN A 7 9.23 -0.61 -36.61
CA ASN A 7 10.09 -1.71 -36.92
C ASN A 7 9.27 -3.00 -37.01
N VAL A 8 9.08 -3.52 -38.22
CA VAL A 8 8.35 -4.78 -38.45
C VAL A 8 9.35 -5.92 -38.52
N ASP A 9 9.42 -6.73 -37.49
CA ASP A 9 10.19 -7.97 -37.47
C ASP A 9 9.29 -9.13 -37.94
N ALA A 10 9.50 -9.58 -39.17
CA ALA A 10 8.74 -10.67 -39.76
C ALA A 10 9.40 -12.02 -39.44
N LYS A 11 8.75 -12.82 -38.59
CA LYS A 11 9.18 -14.19 -38.30
C LYS A 11 8.32 -15.20 -39.09
N TYR A 12 8.96 -16.09 -39.79
CA TYR A 12 8.33 -17.20 -40.49
C TYR A 12 8.44 -18.49 -39.67
N THR A 13 7.31 -19.10 -39.39
CA THR A 13 7.24 -20.43 -38.74
C THR A 13 6.77 -21.44 -39.77
N ALA A 14 7.68 -22.26 -40.30
CA ALA A 14 7.38 -23.23 -41.35
C ALA A 14 6.39 -24.31 -40.90
N GLN A 15 6.45 -24.70 -39.62
CA GLN A 15 5.58 -25.69 -39.00
C GLN A 15 5.12 -25.13 -37.63
N ASP A 16 3.92 -24.54 -37.58
CA ASP A 16 3.35 -23.98 -36.35
C ASP A 16 2.68 -25.10 -35.52
N TRP A 17 3.50 -25.93 -34.88
CA TRP A 17 3.02 -27.01 -34.03
C TRP A 17 2.28 -26.55 -32.80
N GLU A 18 2.64 -25.40 -32.25
CA GLU A 18 1.92 -24.80 -31.12
C GLU A 18 0.53 -24.33 -31.53
N GLY A 19 0.43 -23.63 -32.64
CA GLY A 19 -0.86 -23.24 -33.21
C GLY A 19 -1.71 -24.46 -33.62
N PHE A 20 -1.10 -25.50 -34.12
CA PHE A 20 -1.79 -26.76 -34.42
C PHE A 20 -2.38 -27.38 -33.14
N GLN A 21 -1.58 -27.51 -32.10
CA GLN A 21 -2.02 -28.06 -30.82
C GLN A 21 -3.17 -27.20 -30.20
N GLU A 22 -3.07 -25.90 -30.30
CA GLU A 22 -4.11 -24.97 -29.83
C GLU A 22 -5.43 -25.18 -30.57
N LEU A 23 -5.39 -25.26 -31.91
CA LEU A 23 -6.58 -25.45 -32.73
C LEU A 23 -7.21 -26.82 -32.50
N VAL A 24 -6.41 -27.89 -32.43
CA VAL A 24 -6.89 -29.25 -32.15
C VAL A 24 -7.53 -29.30 -30.75
N SER A 25 -6.93 -28.69 -29.74
CA SER A 25 -7.46 -28.71 -28.38
C SER A 25 -8.82 -28.00 -28.26
N LYS A 26 -9.04 -26.96 -29.07
CA LYS A 26 -10.31 -26.20 -29.14
C LYS A 26 -11.34 -26.81 -30.09
N SER A 27 -10.96 -27.79 -30.91
CA SER A 27 -11.84 -28.43 -31.89
C SER A 27 -12.78 -29.46 -31.25
N ASN A 28 -13.83 -29.81 -31.98
CA ASN A 28 -14.74 -30.90 -31.63
C ASN A 28 -14.36 -32.23 -32.36
N LEU A 29 -13.11 -32.39 -32.77
CA LEU A 29 -12.64 -33.60 -33.41
C LEU A 29 -12.80 -34.80 -32.49
N GLN A 30 -13.34 -35.92 -33.05
CA GLN A 30 -13.63 -37.13 -32.29
C GLN A 30 -12.36 -37.76 -31.67
N ASP A 31 -11.24 -37.66 -32.36
CA ASP A 31 -9.96 -38.28 -31.97
C ASP A 31 -8.92 -37.23 -31.48
N LYS A 32 -9.37 -36.06 -31.01
CA LYS A 32 -8.44 -34.99 -30.61
C LYS A 32 -7.45 -35.42 -29.53
N ASP A 33 -7.91 -36.24 -28.56
CA ASP A 33 -7.05 -36.69 -27.46
C ASP A 33 -5.93 -37.63 -27.98
N LEU A 34 -6.20 -38.41 -29.02
CA LEU A 34 -5.20 -39.23 -29.69
C LEU A 34 -4.15 -38.34 -30.38
N ILE A 35 -4.60 -37.32 -31.11
CA ILE A 35 -3.71 -36.36 -31.79
C ILE A 35 -2.84 -35.62 -30.77
N LEU A 36 -3.41 -35.10 -29.68
CA LEU A 36 -2.68 -34.42 -28.63
C LEU A 36 -1.67 -35.33 -27.95
N ARG A 37 -1.99 -36.63 -27.79
CA ARG A 37 -1.05 -37.63 -27.27
C ARG A 37 0.11 -37.87 -28.24
N VAL A 38 -0.12 -37.98 -29.52
CA VAL A 38 0.94 -38.11 -30.54
C VAL A 38 1.86 -36.89 -30.49
N LEU A 39 1.31 -35.67 -30.39
CA LEU A 39 2.09 -34.44 -30.25
C LEU A 39 2.98 -34.45 -29.01
N SER A 40 2.52 -35.04 -27.91
CA SER A 40 3.30 -35.12 -26.68
C SER A 40 4.38 -36.19 -26.68
N MET A 41 4.17 -37.28 -27.45
CA MET A 41 5.08 -38.43 -27.50
C MET A 41 6.28 -38.19 -28.42
N TYR A 42 6.07 -37.51 -29.52
CA TYR A 42 7.10 -37.28 -30.53
C TYR A 42 7.55 -35.83 -30.53
N GLN A 43 8.83 -35.59 -30.33
CA GLN A 43 9.38 -34.22 -30.37
C GLN A 43 9.88 -33.86 -31.77
N ASP A 44 10.27 -34.84 -32.56
CA ASP A 44 10.73 -34.64 -33.93
C ASP A 44 9.55 -34.26 -34.84
N PRO A 45 9.64 -33.16 -35.62
CA PRO A 45 8.55 -32.70 -36.47
C PRO A 45 8.15 -33.67 -37.58
N GLU A 46 9.10 -34.38 -38.19
CA GLU A 46 8.83 -35.32 -39.26
C GLU A 46 8.13 -36.59 -38.74
N GLN A 47 8.55 -37.06 -37.57
CA GLN A 47 7.88 -38.17 -36.90
C GLN A 47 6.45 -37.80 -36.49
N ARG A 48 6.25 -36.61 -35.94
CA ARG A 48 4.90 -36.09 -35.60
C ARG A 48 3.99 -36.09 -36.84
N GLU A 49 4.49 -35.53 -37.93
CA GLU A 49 3.73 -35.45 -39.17
C GLU A 49 3.35 -36.83 -39.71
N ASN A 50 4.30 -37.77 -39.72
CA ASN A 50 4.08 -39.14 -40.20
C ASN A 50 3.07 -39.87 -39.30
N GLU A 51 3.18 -39.77 -37.98
CA GLU A 51 2.27 -40.43 -37.06
C GLU A 51 0.85 -39.86 -37.15
N ILE A 52 0.70 -38.55 -37.32
CA ILE A 52 -0.61 -37.91 -37.53
C ILE A 52 -1.21 -38.34 -38.88
N LYS A 53 -0.40 -38.45 -39.96
CA LYS A 53 -0.84 -38.99 -41.27
C LYS A 53 -1.28 -40.42 -41.19
N ASN A 54 -0.65 -41.23 -40.35
CA ASN A 54 -0.99 -42.65 -40.15
C ASN A 54 -2.35 -42.83 -39.45
N ILE A 55 -2.88 -41.81 -38.77
CA ILE A 55 -4.24 -41.79 -38.23
C ILE A 55 -5.19 -41.42 -39.38
N SER A 56 -5.39 -42.35 -40.31
CA SER A 56 -6.04 -42.08 -41.60
C SER A 56 -7.49 -41.59 -41.52
N SER A 57 -8.23 -41.97 -40.46
CA SER A 57 -9.61 -41.47 -40.23
C SER A 57 -9.69 -40.00 -39.90
N VAL A 58 -8.62 -39.46 -39.32
CA VAL A 58 -8.58 -38.08 -38.76
C VAL A 58 -7.87 -37.12 -39.70
N TYR A 59 -6.90 -37.62 -40.50
CA TYR A 59 -6.04 -36.75 -41.32
C TYR A 59 -6.84 -35.91 -42.32
N LYS A 60 -7.88 -36.49 -42.94
CA LYS A 60 -8.72 -35.74 -43.88
C LYS A 60 -9.44 -34.56 -43.20
N THR A 61 -10.01 -34.79 -42.03
CA THR A 61 -10.69 -33.73 -41.25
C THR A 61 -9.70 -32.68 -40.78
N LEU A 62 -8.49 -33.09 -40.39
CA LEU A 62 -7.43 -32.14 -40.04
C LEU A 62 -7.01 -31.27 -41.23
N ALA A 63 -6.87 -31.89 -42.42
CA ALA A 63 -6.49 -31.17 -43.62
C ALA A 63 -7.57 -30.18 -44.10
N ASP A 64 -8.83 -30.50 -43.88
CA ASP A 64 -9.96 -29.70 -44.32
C ASP A 64 -10.33 -28.60 -43.29
N GLU A 65 -10.22 -28.88 -42.00
CA GLU A 65 -10.73 -27.99 -40.94
C GLU A 65 -9.64 -27.26 -40.15
N ILE A 66 -8.48 -27.90 -39.87
CA ILE A 66 -7.45 -27.35 -38.99
C ILE A 66 -6.30 -26.72 -39.77
N LEU A 67 -5.72 -27.42 -40.76
CA LEU A 67 -4.56 -26.91 -41.48
C LEU A 67 -4.78 -25.60 -42.22
N PRO A 68 -5.97 -25.30 -42.80
CA PRO A 68 -6.23 -23.99 -43.39
C PRO A 68 -6.17 -22.82 -42.39
N GLN A 69 -6.56 -23.08 -41.14
CA GLN A 69 -6.54 -22.07 -40.08
C GLN A 69 -5.11 -21.73 -39.61
N LEU A 70 -4.12 -22.59 -39.87
CA LEU A 70 -2.70 -22.31 -39.62
C LEU A 70 -2.05 -21.39 -40.66
N ARG A 71 -2.68 -21.24 -41.84
CA ARG A 71 -2.23 -20.27 -42.85
C ARG A 71 -2.66 -18.86 -42.48
N ARG A 72 -2.11 -18.36 -41.39
CA ARG A 72 -2.47 -17.04 -40.85
C ARG A 72 -1.22 -16.19 -40.62
N ALA A 73 -1.37 -14.88 -40.79
CA ALA A 73 -0.42 -13.91 -40.26
C ALA A 73 -0.83 -13.56 -38.81
N ARG A 74 0.09 -13.70 -37.85
CA ARG A 74 -0.11 -13.24 -36.48
C ARG A 74 0.61 -11.91 -36.35
N LEU A 75 -0.14 -10.83 -36.13
CA LEU A 75 0.40 -9.51 -35.83
C LEU A 75 0.52 -9.38 -34.30
N THR A 76 1.73 -9.13 -33.82
CA THR A 76 1.97 -8.76 -32.43
C THR A 76 2.48 -7.31 -32.45
N ALA A 77 1.74 -6.40 -31.84
CA ALA A 77 2.21 -5.04 -31.61
C ALA A 77 2.80 -4.96 -30.21
N ASN A 78 4.12 -4.76 -30.14
CA ASN A 78 4.78 -4.40 -28.88
C ASN A 78 4.83 -2.88 -28.82
N TYR A 79 4.36 -2.29 -27.72
CA TYR A 79 4.44 -0.86 -27.50
C TYR A 79 4.86 -0.59 -26.06
N ASP A 80 5.72 0.39 -25.89
CA ASP A 80 6.08 0.90 -24.58
C ASP A 80 5.16 2.07 -24.25
N ILE A 81 4.51 2.01 -23.10
CA ILE A 81 3.77 3.15 -22.57
C ILE A 81 4.78 4.05 -21.87
N ILE A 82 5.14 5.15 -22.52
CA ILE A 82 5.95 6.20 -21.88
C ILE A 82 5.02 6.98 -20.96
N GLY A 83 5.23 6.83 -19.63
CA GLY A 83 4.51 7.62 -18.64
C GLY A 83 4.81 9.12 -18.80
N ARG A 84 3.92 9.97 -18.29
CA ARG A 84 4.16 11.42 -18.21
C ARG A 84 5.28 11.70 -17.20
N SER A 85 6.08 12.73 -17.47
CA SER A 85 7.03 13.27 -16.50
C SER A 85 6.30 13.97 -15.33
N ASP A 86 7.03 14.25 -14.26
CA ASP A 86 6.50 14.97 -13.09
C ASP A 86 5.97 16.36 -13.47
N GLU A 87 6.67 17.04 -14.40
CA GLU A 87 6.28 18.34 -14.94
C GLU A 87 4.99 18.22 -15.75
N GLU A 88 4.90 17.23 -16.65
CA GLU A 88 3.70 16.98 -17.46
C GLU A 88 2.48 16.61 -16.60
N ILE A 89 2.67 15.86 -15.53
CA ILE A 89 1.60 15.51 -14.57
C ILE A 89 1.12 16.76 -13.84
N ASN A 90 2.04 17.61 -13.35
CA ASN A 90 1.69 18.84 -12.67
C ASN A 90 0.99 19.83 -13.61
N GLU A 91 1.49 20.01 -14.84
CA GLU A 91 0.86 20.87 -15.85
C GLU A 91 -0.54 20.36 -16.23
N ALA A 92 -0.69 19.06 -16.44
CA ALA A 92 -1.98 18.44 -16.74
C ALA A 92 -2.97 18.61 -15.58
N PHE A 93 -2.53 18.49 -14.33
CA PHE A 93 -3.39 18.76 -13.17
C PHE A 93 -3.90 20.20 -13.17
N ASP A 94 -3.05 21.17 -13.48
CA ASP A 94 -3.39 22.59 -13.46
C ASP A 94 -4.22 23.04 -14.66
N THR A 95 -4.12 22.36 -15.81
CA THR A 95 -4.82 22.73 -17.05
C THR A 95 -6.05 21.86 -17.33
N ASP A 96 -5.90 20.56 -17.36
CA ASP A 96 -6.99 19.59 -17.56
C ASP A 96 -6.71 18.27 -16.84
N ALA A 97 -7.05 18.19 -15.58
CA ALA A 97 -6.84 17.00 -14.75
C ALA A 97 -7.61 15.75 -15.25
N LYS A 98 -8.55 15.88 -16.19
CA LYS A 98 -9.31 14.73 -16.73
C LYS A 98 -8.46 13.81 -17.60
N VAL A 99 -7.33 14.30 -18.11
CA VAL A 99 -6.41 13.50 -18.92
C VAL A 99 -5.50 12.59 -18.07
N LEU A 100 -5.49 12.81 -16.75
CA LEU A 100 -4.71 12.02 -15.80
C LEU A 100 -5.49 10.80 -15.34
N SER A 101 -4.78 9.68 -15.19
CA SER A 101 -5.28 8.48 -14.52
C SER A 101 -5.38 8.71 -13.00
N VAL A 102 -6.06 7.81 -12.30
CA VAL A 102 -6.12 7.86 -10.83
C VAL A 102 -4.75 7.67 -10.20
N GLU A 103 -3.90 6.83 -10.79
CA GLU A 103 -2.52 6.60 -10.36
C GLU A 103 -1.69 7.89 -10.49
N GLU A 104 -1.77 8.58 -11.62
CA GLU A 104 -1.06 9.83 -11.86
C GLU A 104 -1.52 10.94 -10.90
N LEU A 105 -2.82 11.04 -10.61
CA LEU A 105 -3.33 11.99 -9.62
C LEU A 105 -2.86 11.67 -8.21
N LEU A 106 -2.89 10.41 -7.79
CA LEU A 106 -2.38 10.02 -6.48
C LEU A 106 -0.87 10.25 -6.38
N TYR A 107 -0.12 10.00 -7.47
CA TYR A 107 1.30 10.29 -7.55
C TYR A 107 1.58 11.81 -7.51
N ALA A 108 0.80 12.62 -8.21
CA ALA A 108 0.93 14.09 -8.19
C ALA A 108 0.89 14.66 -6.76
N ALA A 109 0.07 14.07 -5.88
CA ALA A 109 0.03 14.50 -4.47
C ALA A 109 1.33 14.21 -3.71
N THR A 110 2.15 13.26 -4.17
CA THR A 110 3.47 12.97 -3.57
C THR A 110 4.57 13.90 -4.04
N LEU A 111 4.36 14.61 -5.16
CA LEU A 111 5.33 15.56 -5.73
C LEU A 111 5.37 16.90 -5.01
N THR A 112 4.46 17.13 -4.04
CA THR A 112 4.39 18.39 -3.30
C THR A 112 4.30 18.15 -1.79
N ASN A 113 4.88 19.07 -1.03
CA ASN A 113 4.72 19.15 0.44
C ASN A 113 3.66 20.18 0.85
N ASP A 114 3.10 20.93 -0.10
CA ASP A 114 2.03 21.89 0.17
C ASP A 114 0.73 21.12 0.44
N LYS A 115 0.25 21.23 1.67
CA LYS A 115 -0.97 20.58 2.14
C LYS A 115 -2.22 21.04 1.38
N ALA A 116 -2.30 22.33 1.04
CA ALA A 116 -3.43 22.85 0.27
C ALA A 116 -3.47 22.25 -1.15
N ARG A 117 -2.30 22.12 -1.80
CA ARG A 117 -2.20 21.48 -3.10
C ARG A 117 -2.52 19.98 -3.02
N GLN A 118 -2.02 19.27 -2.01
CA GLN A 118 -2.37 17.85 -1.78
C GLN A 118 -3.88 17.67 -1.63
N GLU A 119 -4.53 18.48 -0.80
CA GLU A 119 -5.99 18.43 -0.61
C GLU A 119 -6.75 18.74 -1.90
N ALA A 120 -6.31 19.71 -2.69
CA ALA A 120 -6.88 20.02 -4.00
C ALA A 120 -6.78 18.84 -4.96
N ILE A 121 -5.63 18.16 -5.02
CA ILE A 121 -5.41 16.97 -5.85
C ILE A 121 -6.33 15.83 -5.43
N PHE A 122 -6.39 15.50 -4.14
CA PHE A 122 -7.26 14.42 -3.66
C PHE A 122 -8.75 14.74 -3.86
N ASN A 123 -9.19 15.97 -3.64
CA ASN A 123 -10.55 16.39 -3.94
C ASN A 123 -10.87 16.25 -5.43
N LYS A 124 -9.94 16.62 -6.31
CA LYS A 124 -10.10 16.43 -7.76
C LYS A 124 -10.15 14.96 -8.12
N THR A 125 -9.33 14.12 -7.47
CA THR A 125 -9.34 12.67 -7.67
C THR A 125 -10.70 12.07 -7.28
N VAL A 126 -11.29 12.47 -6.16
CA VAL A 126 -12.62 12.06 -5.73
C VAL A 126 -13.69 12.45 -6.75
N GLN A 127 -13.59 13.65 -7.35
CA GLN A 127 -14.53 14.09 -8.37
C GLN A 127 -14.45 13.27 -9.67
N LEU A 128 -13.24 12.95 -10.12
CA LEU A 128 -13.01 12.22 -11.38
C LEU A 128 -13.15 10.71 -11.21
N PHE A 129 -12.75 10.17 -10.06
CA PHE A 129 -12.75 8.74 -9.74
C PHE A 129 -13.53 8.44 -8.44
N PRO A 130 -14.85 8.68 -8.41
CA PRO A 130 -15.64 8.60 -7.17
C PRO A 130 -15.77 7.19 -6.58
N ASN A 131 -15.32 6.17 -7.30
CA ASN A 131 -15.32 4.78 -6.83
C ASN A 131 -13.96 4.30 -6.31
N ASP A 132 -12.90 5.10 -6.45
CA ASP A 132 -11.60 4.79 -5.89
C ASP A 132 -11.53 5.23 -4.40
N PHE A 133 -11.17 4.31 -3.52
CA PHE A 133 -11.15 4.56 -2.08
C PHE A 133 -9.94 5.38 -1.63
N ARG A 134 -8.85 5.35 -2.38
CA ARG A 134 -7.53 5.86 -1.94
C ARG A 134 -7.54 7.37 -1.69
N ALA A 135 -8.18 8.13 -2.57
CA ALA A 135 -8.27 9.58 -2.39
C ALA A 135 -9.11 9.97 -1.16
N TYR A 136 -10.21 9.26 -0.89
CA TYR A 136 -10.98 9.44 0.34
C TYR A 136 -10.14 9.10 1.58
N ASN A 137 -9.40 7.99 1.53
CA ASN A 137 -8.51 7.59 2.63
C ASN A 137 -7.47 8.68 2.91
N ASN A 138 -6.81 9.20 1.89
CA ASN A 138 -5.79 10.25 2.03
C ASN A 138 -6.37 11.57 2.55
N LEU A 139 -7.57 11.98 2.13
CA LEU A 139 -8.29 13.12 2.69
C LEU A 139 -8.61 12.90 4.18
N GLY A 140 -8.97 11.67 4.54
CA GLY A 140 -9.16 11.27 5.93
C GLY A 140 -7.90 11.39 6.76
N GLU A 141 -6.75 10.94 6.25
CA GLU A 141 -5.44 11.07 6.91
C GLU A 141 -5.04 12.54 7.09
N MET A 142 -5.27 13.38 6.08
CA MET A 142 -5.02 14.83 6.19
C MET A 142 -5.88 15.48 7.27
N ALA A 143 -7.17 15.15 7.33
CA ALA A 143 -8.08 15.66 8.34
C ALA A 143 -7.68 15.18 9.75
N PHE A 144 -7.27 13.91 9.88
CA PHE A 144 -6.80 13.34 11.14
C PHE A 144 -5.53 14.05 11.63
N ALA A 145 -4.57 14.28 10.74
CA ALA A 145 -3.34 15.01 11.04
C ALA A 145 -3.60 16.48 11.43
N ALA A 146 -4.67 17.09 10.90
CA ALA A 146 -5.11 18.43 11.27
C ALA A 146 -5.91 18.47 12.59
N GLY A 147 -6.16 17.31 13.23
CA GLY A 147 -6.93 17.20 14.47
C GLY A 147 -8.45 17.20 14.28
N ASP A 148 -8.95 17.23 13.05
CA ASP A 148 -10.39 17.14 12.73
C ASP A 148 -10.83 15.66 12.65
N ALA A 149 -11.02 15.07 13.82
CA ALA A 149 -11.40 13.66 13.93
C ALA A 149 -12.76 13.35 13.28
N ALA A 150 -13.70 14.30 13.28
CA ALA A 150 -15.03 14.11 12.70
C ALA A 150 -14.96 14.06 11.15
N LYS A 151 -14.21 14.99 10.55
CA LYS A 151 -13.96 15.02 9.09
C LYS A 151 -13.17 13.78 8.65
N ALA A 152 -12.15 13.39 9.42
CA ALA A 152 -11.36 12.20 9.17
C ALA A 152 -12.23 10.94 9.13
N GLU A 153 -13.04 10.73 10.16
CA GLU A 153 -13.95 9.57 10.23
C GLU A 153 -14.95 9.54 9.06
N SER A 154 -15.48 10.69 8.67
CA SER A 154 -16.39 10.79 7.53
C SER A 154 -15.70 10.30 6.24
N TYR A 155 -14.48 10.73 5.98
CA TYR A 155 -13.71 10.30 4.82
C TYR A 155 -13.34 8.82 4.87
N PHE A 156 -12.89 8.30 6.03
CA PHE A 156 -12.58 6.87 6.16
C PHE A 156 -13.80 5.98 5.96
N LYS A 157 -14.99 6.41 6.41
CA LYS A 157 -16.26 5.71 6.13
C LYS A 157 -16.60 5.74 4.63
N GLN A 158 -16.37 6.85 3.95
CA GLN A 158 -16.55 6.93 2.49
C GLN A 158 -15.56 5.99 1.77
N ALA A 159 -14.29 5.96 2.19
CA ALA A 159 -13.31 5.03 1.66
C ALA A 159 -13.73 3.57 1.89
N ALA A 160 -14.20 3.23 3.10
CA ALA A 160 -14.69 1.89 3.43
C ALA A 160 -15.92 1.49 2.61
N ALA A 161 -16.80 2.44 2.26
CA ALA A 161 -17.95 2.19 1.39
C ALA A 161 -17.52 1.83 -0.05
N LYS A 162 -16.30 2.23 -0.47
CA LYS A 162 -15.73 1.88 -1.79
C LYS A 162 -14.92 0.58 -1.72
N ASN A 163 -14.16 0.38 -0.64
CA ASN A 163 -13.41 -0.85 -0.40
C ASN A 163 -13.33 -1.16 1.11
N ALA A 164 -14.29 -1.94 1.61
CA ALA A 164 -14.36 -2.34 3.01
C ALA A 164 -13.21 -3.25 3.47
N ASN A 165 -12.51 -3.88 2.52
CA ASN A 165 -11.42 -4.81 2.81
C ASN A 165 -10.03 -4.16 2.64
N ALA A 166 -9.94 -2.87 2.29
CA ALA A 166 -8.67 -2.17 2.19
C ALA A 166 -7.98 -2.13 3.57
N PRO A 167 -6.77 -2.70 3.71
CA PRO A 167 -6.07 -2.74 4.98
C PRO A 167 -5.78 -1.35 5.54
N GLU A 168 -5.44 -0.39 4.68
CA GLU A 168 -5.15 1.01 5.05
C GLU A 168 -6.36 1.69 5.66
N VAL A 169 -7.54 1.50 5.04
CA VAL A 169 -8.80 2.07 5.52
C VAL A 169 -9.16 1.48 6.88
N ASN A 170 -8.99 0.16 7.04
CA ASN A 170 -9.24 -0.50 8.32
C ASN A 170 -8.25 -0.04 9.41
N ALA A 171 -6.97 0.19 9.07
CA ALA A 171 -6.00 0.77 10.00
C ALA A 171 -6.45 2.15 10.50
N ASN A 172 -6.87 3.02 9.59
CA ASN A 172 -7.30 4.37 9.89
C ASN A 172 -8.63 4.43 10.68
N LEU A 173 -9.59 3.56 10.37
CA LEU A 173 -10.81 3.39 11.17
C LEU A 173 -10.48 2.88 12.57
N GLY A 174 -9.56 1.92 12.69
CA GLY A 174 -9.07 1.43 13.97
C GLY A 174 -8.44 2.53 14.82
N LEU A 175 -7.58 3.38 14.24
CA LEU A 175 -7.02 4.55 14.91
C LEU A 175 -8.10 5.55 15.36
N SER A 176 -9.10 5.81 14.50
CA SER A 176 -10.21 6.69 14.85
C SER A 176 -10.99 6.17 16.05
N GLU A 177 -11.22 4.84 16.14
CA GLU A 177 -11.88 4.22 17.30
C GLU A 177 -11.00 4.29 18.57
N LEU A 178 -9.67 4.17 18.43
CA LEU A 178 -8.75 4.35 19.57
C LEU A 178 -8.78 5.78 20.15
N VAL A 179 -8.89 6.79 19.29
CA VAL A 179 -9.05 8.18 19.73
C VAL A 179 -10.34 8.36 20.53
N LYS A 180 -11.42 7.71 20.11
CA LYS A 180 -12.71 7.68 20.83
C LYS A 180 -12.70 6.77 22.07
N ASN A 181 -11.58 6.11 22.36
CA ASN A 181 -11.41 5.11 23.42
C ASN A 181 -12.32 3.87 23.26
N ASN A 182 -12.74 3.58 22.03
CA ASN A 182 -13.55 2.40 21.71
C ASN A 182 -12.63 1.24 21.33
N VAL A 183 -12.02 0.62 22.34
CA VAL A 183 -10.98 -0.41 22.17
C VAL A 183 -11.50 -1.65 21.42
N ALA A 184 -12.74 -2.07 21.66
CA ALA A 184 -13.31 -3.26 21.02
C ALA A 184 -13.52 -3.05 19.50
N ALA A 185 -14.04 -1.88 19.09
CA ALA A 185 -14.19 -1.56 17.68
C ALA A 185 -12.84 -1.39 17.00
N ALA A 186 -11.88 -0.73 17.67
CA ALA A 186 -10.51 -0.61 17.18
C ALA A 186 -9.87 -1.98 16.91
N GLU A 187 -10.00 -2.93 17.83
CA GLU A 187 -9.47 -4.29 17.67
C GLU A 187 -10.10 -5.00 16.45
N SER A 188 -11.41 -4.84 16.25
CA SER A 188 -12.13 -5.41 15.09
C SER A 188 -11.60 -4.86 13.75
N TYR A 189 -11.40 -3.54 13.66
CA TYR A 189 -10.85 -2.92 12.45
C TYR A 189 -9.38 -3.29 12.23
N LEU A 190 -8.56 -3.20 13.28
CA LEU A 190 -7.12 -3.49 13.17
C LEU A 190 -6.85 -4.96 12.87
N GLY A 191 -7.74 -5.87 13.26
CA GLY A 191 -7.68 -7.28 12.85
C GLY A 191 -7.81 -7.48 11.33
N LYS A 192 -8.42 -6.52 10.60
CA LYS A 192 -8.55 -6.51 9.13
C LYS A 192 -7.46 -5.71 8.43
N ALA A 193 -6.62 -5.00 9.18
CA ALA A 193 -5.60 -4.10 8.64
C ALA A 193 -4.26 -4.78 8.30
N THR A 194 -4.21 -6.11 8.31
CA THR A 194 -2.98 -6.88 8.04
C THR A 194 -2.42 -6.52 6.66
N GLY A 195 -1.15 -6.10 6.64
CA GLY A 195 -0.44 -5.68 5.43
C GLY A 195 -0.43 -4.17 5.17
N ALA A 196 -1.20 -3.38 5.91
CA ALA A 196 -1.09 -1.91 5.84
C ALA A 196 0.20 -1.43 6.53
N ASN A 197 0.90 -0.47 5.92
CA ASN A 197 2.12 0.10 6.51
C ASN A 197 1.87 0.73 7.89
N ALA A 198 0.71 1.36 8.09
CA ALA A 198 0.30 1.99 9.35
C ALA A 198 -0.26 1.00 10.39
N ALA A 199 -0.52 -0.26 10.02
CA ALA A 199 -1.17 -1.23 10.92
C ALA A 199 -0.35 -1.49 12.18
N ASN A 200 0.97 -1.56 12.07
CA ASN A 200 1.85 -1.83 13.21
C ASN A 200 1.82 -0.70 14.24
N GLU A 201 1.76 0.57 13.80
CA GLU A 201 1.64 1.71 14.71
C GLU A 201 0.27 1.73 15.39
N ALA A 202 -0.78 1.48 14.64
CA ALA A 202 -2.14 1.38 15.16
C ALA A 202 -2.29 0.23 16.18
N LEU A 203 -1.73 -0.94 15.88
CA LEU A 203 -1.69 -2.09 16.80
C LEU A 203 -0.88 -1.77 18.06
N GLY A 204 0.26 -1.08 17.92
CA GLY A 204 1.05 -0.64 19.06
C GLY A 204 0.25 0.25 20.01
N ASN A 205 -0.49 1.21 19.49
CA ASN A 205 -1.37 2.08 20.25
C ASN A 205 -2.54 1.31 20.90
N LEU A 206 -3.14 0.35 20.19
CA LEU A 206 -4.14 -0.56 20.74
C LEU A 206 -3.59 -1.32 21.94
N TYR A 207 -2.42 -1.93 21.83
CA TYR A 207 -1.80 -2.70 22.91
C TYR A 207 -1.42 -1.84 24.12
N ILE A 208 -1.02 -0.55 23.90
CA ILE A 208 -0.85 0.40 25.01
C ILE A 208 -2.17 0.58 25.76
N LYS A 209 -3.28 0.82 25.06
CA LYS A 209 -4.61 0.97 25.66
C LYS A 209 -5.07 -0.27 26.43
N GLN A 210 -4.69 -1.45 25.96
CA GLN A 210 -5.00 -2.72 26.61
C GLN A 210 -4.03 -3.09 27.75
N GLY A 211 -3.01 -2.26 28.03
CA GLY A 211 -1.99 -2.56 29.05
C GLY A 211 -0.99 -3.65 28.64
N GLN A 212 -0.98 -4.05 27.36
CA GLN A 212 -0.14 -5.11 26.81
C GLN A 212 1.19 -4.53 26.29
N TYR A 213 1.96 -3.91 27.18
CA TYR A 213 3.09 -3.05 26.81
C TYR A 213 4.19 -3.75 26.03
N GLN A 214 4.50 -5.02 26.34
CA GLN A 214 5.51 -5.76 25.56
C GLN A 214 5.04 -6.04 24.13
N ARG A 215 3.74 -6.34 23.94
CA ARG A 215 3.17 -6.49 22.59
C ARG A 215 3.19 -5.17 21.83
N ALA A 216 2.95 -4.05 22.52
CA ALA A 216 3.05 -2.72 21.92
C ALA A 216 4.49 -2.45 21.44
N VAL A 217 5.51 -2.74 22.24
CA VAL A 217 6.93 -2.60 21.85
C VAL A 217 7.24 -3.43 20.61
N ASN A 218 6.75 -4.68 20.56
CA ASN A 218 6.96 -5.56 19.41
C ASN A 218 6.25 -5.04 18.15
N ALA A 219 5.04 -4.51 18.30
CA ALA A 219 4.27 -3.94 17.18
C ALA A 219 4.93 -2.68 16.60
N PHE A 220 5.41 -1.77 17.46
CA PHE A 220 6.15 -0.59 17.00
C PHE A 220 7.52 -0.94 16.38
N GLY A 221 8.13 -2.06 16.76
CA GLY A 221 9.45 -2.47 16.27
C GLY A 221 10.52 -1.39 16.49
N ASP A 222 11.13 -0.92 15.39
CA ASP A 222 12.19 0.10 15.41
C ASP A 222 11.68 1.52 15.06
N ALA A 223 10.36 1.75 15.14
CA ALA A 223 9.77 3.07 14.88
C ALA A 223 10.37 4.13 15.81
N LYS A 224 10.72 5.29 15.23
CA LYS A 224 11.27 6.45 15.96
C LYS A 224 10.15 7.45 16.19
N THR A 225 9.20 7.08 17.06
CA THR A 225 8.01 7.89 17.39
C THR A 225 7.83 8.00 18.90
N ASN A 226 7.09 9.02 19.32
CA ASN A 226 6.72 9.21 20.72
C ASN A 226 5.89 8.04 21.26
N SER A 227 5.01 7.48 20.46
CA SER A 227 4.20 6.30 20.83
C SER A 227 5.07 5.05 21.07
N ALA A 228 6.08 4.82 20.22
CA ALA A 228 7.02 3.71 20.41
C ALA A 228 7.82 3.89 21.73
N ALA A 229 8.32 5.11 21.97
CA ALA A 229 9.03 5.41 23.22
C ALA A 229 8.12 5.27 24.44
N GLN A 230 6.87 5.70 24.37
CA GLN A 230 5.88 5.52 25.43
C GLN A 230 5.64 4.04 25.74
N ALA A 231 5.49 3.19 24.71
CA ALA A 231 5.37 1.74 24.90
C ALA A 231 6.58 1.17 25.64
N GLN A 232 7.79 1.58 25.26
CA GLN A 232 9.05 1.16 25.89
C GLN A 232 9.16 1.63 27.35
N ILE A 233 8.75 2.87 27.66
CA ILE A 233 8.68 3.38 29.05
C ILE A 233 7.73 2.52 29.88
N LEU A 234 6.53 2.24 29.36
CA LEU A 234 5.52 1.43 30.05
C LEU A 234 5.97 -0.04 30.23
N ALA A 235 6.73 -0.56 29.27
CA ALA A 235 7.38 -1.87 29.36
C ALA A 235 8.65 -1.85 30.25
N LYS A 236 9.02 -0.71 30.82
CA LYS A 236 10.20 -0.47 31.66
C LYS A 236 11.55 -0.63 30.96
N ASP A 237 11.57 -0.57 29.62
CA ASP A 237 12.81 -0.53 28.82
C ASP A 237 13.27 0.90 28.61
N TYR A 238 13.78 1.53 29.67
CA TYR A 238 14.14 2.93 29.69
C TYR A 238 15.33 3.27 28.79
N ASN A 239 16.25 2.31 28.60
CA ASN A 239 17.41 2.51 27.72
C ASN A 239 16.98 2.59 26.25
N LYS A 240 16.09 1.67 25.82
CA LYS A 240 15.55 1.68 24.48
C LYS A 240 14.67 2.92 24.25
N ALA A 241 13.84 3.28 25.22
CA ALA A 241 13.02 4.50 25.18
C ALA A 241 13.87 5.76 24.96
N LYS A 242 14.96 5.91 25.75
CA LYS A 242 15.90 7.02 25.60
C LYS A 242 16.50 7.07 24.20
N ALA A 243 16.98 5.93 23.71
CA ALA A 243 17.58 5.84 22.36
C ALA A 243 16.55 6.19 21.27
N THR A 244 15.30 5.69 21.40
CA THR A 244 14.21 6.01 20.47
C THR A 244 13.91 7.50 20.44
N LEU A 245 13.73 8.15 21.61
CA LEU A 245 13.47 9.60 21.70
C LEU A 245 14.62 10.44 21.13
N GLN A 246 15.86 10.00 21.34
CA GLN A 246 17.03 10.69 20.78
C GLN A 246 17.07 10.60 19.26
N ALA A 247 16.58 9.50 18.69
CA ALA A 247 16.59 9.24 17.25
C ALA A 247 15.40 9.86 16.49
N ILE A 248 14.42 10.48 17.17
CA ILE A 248 13.33 11.22 16.52
C ILE A 248 13.92 12.44 15.81
N ALA A 249 13.66 12.57 14.49
CA ALA A 249 14.21 13.64 13.68
C ALA A 249 13.63 15.02 14.07
N ASN A 250 12.30 15.11 14.18
CA ASN A 250 11.58 16.35 14.53
C ASN A 250 11.03 16.21 15.95
N LYS A 251 11.86 16.61 16.93
CA LYS A 251 11.51 16.54 18.35
C LYS A 251 10.54 17.65 18.72
N ASP A 252 9.33 17.27 19.12
CA ASP A 252 8.30 18.14 19.65
C ASP A 252 8.36 18.28 21.19
N ALA A 253 7.45 19.03 21.77
CA ALA A 253 7.36 19.19 23.22
C ALA A 253 7.08 17.86 23.95
N MET A 254 6.30 16.97 23.32
CA MET A 254 5.99 15.67 23.92
C MET A 254 7.22 14.75 23.93
N THR A 255 8.10 14.82 22.92
CA THR A 255 9.37 14.10 22.90
C THR A 255 10.22 14.44 24.12
N ASP A 256 10.34 15.74 24.44
CA ASP A 256 11.09 16.19 25.62
C ASP A 256 10.38 15.82 26.93
N TYR A 257 9.05 15.87 26.96
CA TYR A 257 8.28 15.44 28.12
C TYR A 257 8.47 13.94 28.43
N LEU A 258 8.43 13.09 27.41
CA LEU A 258 8.72 11.66 27.56
C LEU A 258 10.17 11.40 28.00
N MET A 259 11.12 12.21 27.50
CA MET A 259 12.51 12.14 27.95
C MET A 259 12.64 12.50 29.44
N ALA A 260 11.86 13.45 29.95
CA ALA A 260 11.81 13.76 31.37
C ALA A 260 11.25 12.58 32.19
N ILE A 261 10.21 11.89 31.70
CA ILE A 261 9.70 10.67 32.34
C ILE A 261 10.79 9.60 32.40
N VAL A 262 11.55 9.39 31.33
CA VAL A 262 12.71 8.48 31.35
C VAL A 262 13.71 8.91 32.45
N GLY A 263 14.00 10.21 32.54
CA GLY A 263 14.85 10.75 33.61
C GLY A 263 14.33 10.43 35.00
N ALA A 264 13.04 10.62 35.23
CA ALA A 264 12.38 10.34 36.52
C ALA A 264 12.44 8.82 36.87
N ARG A 265 12.13 7.97 35.93
CA ARG A 265 12.16 6.51 36.09
C ARG A 265 13.56 5.93 36.29
N THR A 266 14.60 6.65 35.81
CA THR A 266 16.02 6.29 36.00
C THR A 266 16.70 7.09 37.12
N ASN A 267 15.93 7.84 37.91
CA ASN A 267 16.39 8.70 39.03
C ASN A 267 17.49 9.69 38.60
N ASN A 268 17.37 10.28 37.41
CA ASN A 268 18.30 11.27 36.84
C ASN A 268 17.68 12.67 36.91
N ALA A 269 17.91 13.39 38.03
CA ALA A 269 17.35 14.71 38.25
C ALA A 269 17.78 15.76 37.20
N SER A 270 19.02 15.69 36.72
CA SER A 270 19.52 16.61 35.68
C SER A 270 18.76 16.43 34.37
N LEU A 271 18.51 15.19 33.98
CA LEU A 271 17.73 14.88 32.78
C LEU A 271 16.27 15.33 32.92
N VAL A 272 15.65 15.11 34.08
CA VAL A 272 14.31 15.63 34.39
C VAL A 272 14.23 17.12 34.19
N SER A 273 15.10 17.88 34.89
CA SER A 273 15.09 19.34 34.88
C SER A 273 15.32 19.92 33.46
N SER A 274 16.33 19.41 32.74
CA SER A 274 16.63 19.89 31.39
C SER A 274 15.51 19.60 30.41
N SER A 275 14.93 18.39 30.47
CA SER A 275 13.90 17.97 29.52
C SER A 275 12.55 18.64 29.78
N ILE A 276 12.16 18.85 31.05
CA ILE A 276 10.96 19.61 31.39
C ILE A 276 11.07 21.06 30.93
N LYS A 277 12.23 21.72 31.15
CA LYS A 277 12.46 23.10 30.68
C LYS A 277 12.33 23.19 29.13
N SER A 278 12.89 22.20 28.41
CA SER A 278 12.79 22.14 26.95
C SER A 278 11.35 21.93 26.50
N ALA A 279 10.61 21.01 27.14
CA ALA A 279 9.22 20.74 26.82
C ALA A 279 8.34 21.98 27.01
N ILE A 280 8.46 22.68 28.15
CA ILE A 280 7.69 23.88 28.47
C ILE A 280 8.08 25.05 27.53
N ALA A 281 9.34 25.16 27.12
CA ALA A 281 9.76 26.17 26.16
C ALA A 281 9.11 26.00 24.78
N LYS A 282 8.83 24.74 24.37
CA LYS A 282 8.13 24.43 23.13
C LYS A 282 6.60 24.50 23.26
N ASP A 283 6.08 24.08 24.41
CA ASP A 283 4.65 24.15 24.74
C ASP A 283 4.43 24.53 26.19
N PRO A 284 4.13 25.83 26.45
CA PRO A 284 3.92 26.36 27.81
C PRO A 284 2.77 25.67 28.56
N THR A 285 1.80 25.05 27.88
CA THR A 285 0.67 24.36 28.52
C THR A 285 1.11 23.15 29.33
N LEU A 286 2.27 22.57 29.00
CA LEU A 286 2.85 21.44 29.73
C LEU A 286 3.35 21.81 31.14
N ALA A 287 3.50 23.08 31.48
CA ALA A 287 3.93 23.50 32.84
C ALA A 287 2.94 23.00 33.90
N ALA A 288 1.65 23.26 33.71
CA ALA A 288 0.61 22.82 34.65
C ALA A 288 0.50 21.27 34.71
N LYS A 289 0.67 20.61 33.57
CA LYS A 289 0.70 19.13 33.49
C LYS A 289 1.87 18.58 34.28
N ALA A 290 3.08 19.09 34.07
CA ALA A 290 4.29 18.64 34.76
C ALA A 290 4.23 18.82 36.27
N ALA A 291 3.71 19.96 36.74
CA ALA A 291 3.56 20.25 38.16
C ALA A 291 2.61 19.29 38.90
N ASN A 292 1.64 18.70 38.17
CA ASN A 292 0.67 17.77 38.73
C ASN A 292 0.97 16.29 38.39
N ASP A 293 2.04 16.03 37.62
CA ASP A 293 2.37 14.67 37.22
C ASP A 293 3.11 13.92 38.32
N ARG A 294 2.54 12.80 38.74
CA ARG A 294 3.14 11.93 39.79
C ARG A 294 4.53 11.41 39.43
N GLU A 295 4.86 11.34 38.13
CA GLU A 295 6.20 10.94 37.68
C GLU A 295 7.30 11.86 38.23
N PHE A 296 6.98 13.16 38.44
CA PHE A 296 7.95 14.17 38.86
C PHE A 296 7.87 14.52 40.35
N ALA A 297 7.00 13.86 41.11
CA ALA A 297 6.77 14.20 42.53
C ALA A 297 8.03 14.20 43.41
N LYS A 298 9.08 13.44 43.01
CA LYS A 298 10.37 13.40 43.72
C LYS A 298 11.33 14.51 43.30
N PHE A 299 11.01 15.27 42.26
CA PHE A 299 11.88 16.26 41.63
C PHE A 299 11.28 17.66 41.66
N ALA A 300 10.09 17.81 42.28
CA ALA A 300 9.39 19.08 42.47
C ALA A 300 10.04 19.94 43.56
#